data_dc2171c3ee1e218c17b32cea7e4a9d8e
#
_entry.id   dc2171c3ee1e218c17b32cea7e4a9d8e
#
_cell.length_a   1.000
_cell.length_b   1.000
_cell.length_c   1.000
_cell.angle_alpha   90.00
_cell.angle_beta   90.00
_cell.angle_gamma   90.00
#
_symmetry.space_group_name_H-M   'P 1'
#
loop_
_entity.id
_entity.type
_entity.pdbx_description
1 polymer ?
#
loop_
_entity_poly.entity_id
_entity_poly.type
_entity_poly.pdbx_seq_one_letter_code
_entity_poly.pdbx_strand_id
1 'polypeptide(L)'
;MFRYLFFAMFLWPIFASAGLDVTAYEKLTAVPSPKLDSYGEPSEPNQIQLAPVDFAERFDGLTAGQIYRYESAFDFRAGSYTGYNYWRNELAKLAGYEQTPYKSFNGETELRYDAAVWNGEKGAFWELIDFSDAEGVIGPVVCKRVYKDFLQYEAVASKHSDEYFRTSYQDWMRAFSMCANDGAIVFH
;
A
#
# COMPACT_ATOMS: atom_id res chain seq x y z
N MET A 1 36.88 -38.76 33.99
CA MET A 1 37.09 -37.38 33.46
C MET A 1 36.08 -37.13 32.34
N PHE A 2 34.91 -36.57 32.67
CA PHE A 2 33.87 -36.24 31.67
C PHE A 2 33.99 -34.75 31.32
N ARG A 3 34.30 -34.47 30.04
CA ARG A 3 34.34 -33.10 29.50
C ARG A 3 32.95 -32.76 28.95
N TYR A 4 32.22 -31.86 29.64
CA TYR A 4 30.99 -31.26 29.11
C TYR A 4 31.36 -30.22 28.04
N LEU A 5 30.97 -30.48 26.77
CA LEU A 5 30.98 -29.49 25.72
C LEU A 5 29.73 -28.62 25.88
N PHE A 6 29.91 -27.35 26.27
CA PHE A 6 28.86 -26.35 26.21
C PHE A 6 28.72 -25.89 24.76
N PHE A 7 27.61 -26.25 24.15
CA PHE A 7 27.19 -25.70 22.87
C PHE A 7 26.50 -24.36 23.14
N ALA A 8 27.19 -23.25 22.92
CA ALA A 8 26.61 -21.92 22.96
C ALA A 8 25.75 -21.73 21.70
N MET A 9 24.43 -21.85 21.83
CA MET A 9 23.47 -21.50 20.80
C MET A 9 23.44 -19.97 20.68
N PHE A 10 24.09 -19.41 19.67
CA PHE A 10 23.96 -18.02 19.29
C PHE A 10 22.57 -17.82 18.68
N LEU A 11 21.62 -17.36 19.48
CA LEU A 11 20.36 -16.80 19.00
C LEU A 11 20.68 -15.45 18.35
N TRP A 12 20.81 -15.43 17.02
CA TRP A 12 20.79 -14.17 16.28
C TRP A 12 19.37 -13.59 16.41
N PRO A 13 19.23 -12.35 16.91
CA PRO A 13 17.94 -11.69 16.89
C PRO A 13 17.57 -11.47 15.42
N ILE A 14 16.53 -12.16 14.96
CA ILE A 14 15.86 -11.82 13.71
C ILE A 14 15.15 -10.49 13.98
N PHE A 15 15.75 -9.39 13.57
CA PHE A 15 15.05 -8.12 13.53
C PHE A 15 13.96 -8.26 12.46
N ALA A 16 12.74 -8.53 12.87
CA ALA A 16 11.57 -8.32 12.04
C ALA A 16 11.55 -6.83 11.70
N SER A 17 11.97 -6.48 10.50
CA SER A 17 11.85 -5.10 10.00
C SER A 17 10.37 -4.88 9.73
N ALA A 18 9.69 -4.19 10.64
CA ALA A 18 8.33 -3.74 10.42
C ALA A 18 8.30 -2.84 9.18
N GLY A 19 7.41 -3.12 8.26
CA GLY A 19 7.27 -2.35 7.02
C GLY A 19 5.96 -2.69 6.35
N LEU A 20 5.56 -1.84 5.43
CA LEU A 20 4.33 -1.98 4.68
C LEU A 20 4.55 -2.93 3.49
N ASP A 21 3.92 -4.08 3.55
CA ASP A 21 3.81 -5.03 2.44
C ASP A 21 2.49 -4.78 1.70
N VAL A 22 2.52 -4.84 0.38
CA VAL A 22 1.38 -4.50 -0.48
C VAL A 22 1.22 -5.56 -1.56
N THR A 23 -0.03 -5.99 -1.78
CA THR A 23 -0.38 -6.90 -2.88
C THR A 23 -1.38 -6.21 -3.80
N ALA A 24 -1.05 -6.11 -5.09
CA ALA A 24 -1.98 -5.68 -6.13
C ALA A 24 -2.53 -6.90 -6.88
N TYR A 25 -3.83 -6.93 -7.05
CA TYR A 25 -4.56 -7.94 -7.83
C TYR A 25 -5.17 -7.33 -9.07
N GLU A 26 -5.31 -8.11 -10.14
CA GLU A 26 -6.05 -7.68 -11.33
C GLU A 26 -7.13 -8.69 -11.74
N LYS A 27 -8.15 -8.18 -12.45
CA LYS A 27 -9.26 -8.97 -13.03
C LYS A 27 -9.99 -9.81 -11.99
N LEU A 28 -10.43 -9.16 -10.94
CA LEU A 28 -11.24 -9.76 -9.90
C LEU A 28 -12.60 -10.20 -10.45
N THR A 29 -12.96 -11.44 -10.21
CA THR A 29 -14.27 -12.00 -10.54
C THR A 29 -14.91 -12.56 -9.28
N ALA A 30 -16.12 -12.11 -8.94
CA ALA A 30 -16.84 -12.58 -7.78
C ALA A 30 -17.10 -14.10 -7.85
N VAL A 31 -16.83 -14.82 -6.75
CA VAL A 31 -17.11 -16.24 -6.63
C VAL A 31 -18.43 -16.43 -5.90
N PRO A 32 -19.50 -16.90 -6.56
CA PRO A 32 -20.84 -16.97 -5.95
C PRO A 32 -20.99 -18.08 -4.91
N SER A 33 -20.17 -19.14 -4.99
CA SER A 33 -20.24 -20.29 -4.08
C SER A 33 -18.82 -20.77 -3.77
N PRO A 34 -18.05 -20.00 -2.96
CA PRO A 34 -16.68 -20.36 -2.64
C PRO A 34 -16.63 -21.58 -1.72
N LYS A 35 -15.57 -22.39 -1.87
CA LYS A 35 -15.21 -23.39 -0.88
C LYS A 35 -14.36 -22.75 0.20
N LEU A 36 -14.77 -22.95 1.44
CA LEU A 36 -14.05 -22.41 2.60
C LEU A 36 -13.36 -23.55 3.36
N ASP A 37 -12.26 -23.21 4.00
CA ASP A 37 -11.57 -24.08 4.94
C ASP A 37 -12.23 -24.06 6.34
N SER A 38 -11.60 -24.70 7.32
CA SER A 38 -12.09 -24.74 8.71
C SER A 38 -12.05 -23.41 9.44
N TYR A 39 -11.35 -22.42 8.90
CA TYR A 39 -11.21 -21.05 9.45
C TYR A 39 -12.14 -20.06 8.74
N GLY A 40 -12.85 -20.50 7.70
CA GLY A 40 -13.74 -19.65 6.91
C GLY A 40 -13.04 -18.92 5.77
N GLU A 41 -11.77 -19.24 5.49
CA GLU A 41 -10.98 -18.65 4.43
C GLU A 41 -11.16 -19.41 3.10
N PRO A 42 -10.97 -18.75 1.93
CA PRO A 42 -11.05 -19.41 0.64
C PRO A 42 -10.04 -20.56 0.54
N SER A 43 -10.50 -21.77 0.26
CA SER A 43 -9.65 -22.97 0.15
C SER A 43 -9.09 -23.21 -1.25
N GLU A 44 -9.62 -22.54 -2.28
CA GLU A 44 -9.13 -22.66 -3.65
C GLU A 44 -8.03 -21.63 -3.95
N PRO A 45 -7.03 -21.98 -4.77
CA PRO A 45 -5.98 -21.05 -5.15
C PRO A 45 -6.54 -19.85 -5.93
N ASN A 46 -5.81 -18.74 -5.91
CA ASN A 46 -6.15 -17.49 -6.58
C ASN A 46 -7.52 -16.91 -6.16
N GLN A 47 -7.92 -17.17 -4.93
CA GLN A 47 -9.09 -16.55 -4.32
C GLN A 47 -8.68 -15.71 -3.10
N ILE A 48 -9.38 -14.59 -2.90
CA ILE A 48 -9.18 -13.70 -1.77
C ILE A 48 -10.52 -13.15 -1.31
N GLN A 49 -10.73 -13.05 0.01
CA GLN A 49 -11.84 -12.31 0.57
C GLN A 49 -11.42 -10.88 0.83
N LEU A 50 -12.20 -9.91 0.37
CA LEU A 50 -11.90 -8.49 0.52
C LEU A 50 -12.96 -7.80 1.37
N ALA A 51 -12.50 -6.98 2.32
CA ALA A 51 -13.34 -6.11 3.11
C ALA A 51 -12.62 -4.78 3.39
N PRO A 52 -13.35 -3.66 3.51
CA PRO A 52 -12.73 -2.43 3.99
C PRO A 52 -12.38 -2.60 5.48
N VAL A 53 -11.15 -2.18 5.86
CA VAL A 53 -10.75 -2.05 7.27
C VAL A 53 -11.06 -0.61 7.70
N ASP A 54 -10.27 0.32 7.20
CA ASP A 54 -10.47 1.76 7.32
C ASP A 54 -10.69 2.38 5.94
N PHE A 55 -11.06 3.67 5.87
CA PHE A 55 -11.23 4.38 4.60
C PHE A 55 -12.22 3.69 3.64
N ALA A 56 -13.43 3.39 4.11
CA ALA A 56 -14.45 2.64 3.35
C ALA A 56 -14.73 3.23 1.95
N GLU A 57 -14.54 4.54 1.76
CA GLU A 57 -14.68 5.23 0.47
C GLU A 57 -13.57 4.87 -0.53
N ARG A 58 -12.44 4.29 -0.08
CA ARG A 58 -11.39 3.77 -0.96
C ARG A 58 -11.72 2.40 -1.52
N PHE A 59 -12.70 1.71 -0.93
CA PHE A 59 -13.16 0.37 -1.33
C PHE A 59 -14.10 0.36 -2.55
N ASP A 60 -14.35 1.51 -3.13
CA ASP A 60 -15.33 1.71 -4.21
C ASP A 60 -15.06 0.79 -5.43
N GLY A 61 -16.14 0.12 -5.90
CA GLY A 61 -16.12 -0.87 -6.96
C GLY A 61 -15.98 -2.32 -6.48
N LEU A 62 -15.91 -2.56 -5.16
CA LEU A 62 -15.88 -3.89 -4.54
C LEU A 62 -17.09 -4.09 -3.60
N THR A 63 -17.38 -5.34 -3.26
CA THR A 63 -18.40 -5.70 -2.27
C THR A 63 -17.71 -6.26 -1.02
N ALA A 64 -18.01 -5.67 0.14
CA ALA A 64 -17.42 -6.08 1.41
C ALA A 64 -17.75 -7.54 1.76
N GLY A 65 -16.71 -8.30 2.15
CA GLY A 65 -16.84 -9.73 2.50
C GLY A 65 -16.99 -10.67 1.30
N GLN A 66 -17.06 -10.14 0.08
CA GLN A 66 -17.11 -10.94 -1.14
C GLN A 66 -15.78 -11.64 -1.37
N ILE A 67 -15.84 -12.92 -1.75
CA ILE A 67 -14.67 -13.66 -2.23
C ILE A 67 -14.55 -13.47 -3.73
N TYR A 68 -13.35 -13.09 -4.16
CA TYR A 68 -12.99 -12.88 -5.54
C TYR A 68 -11.93 -13.88 -5.99
N ARG A 69 -11.98 -14.27 -7.25
CA ARG A 69 -10.87 -14.91 -7.96
C ARG A 69 -10.11 -13.83 -8.73
N TYR A 70 -8.79 -13.85 -8.64
CA TYR A 70 -7.91 -12.95 -9.40
C TYR A 70 -7.15 -13.72 -10.50
N GLU A 71 -6.77 -13.01 -11.57
CA GLU A 71 -5.99 -13.59 -12.66
C GLU A 71 -4.49 -13.54 -12.36
N SER A 72 -4.01 -12.41 -11.83
CA SER A 72 -2.62 -12.27 -11.38
C SER A 72 -2.51 -11.39 -10.14
N ALA A 73 -1.37 -11.51 -9.47
CA ALA A 73 -1.00 -10.71 -8.31
C ALA A 73 0.43 -10.19 -8.43
N PHE A 74 0.69 -9.05 -7.79
CA PHE A 74 2.00 -8.43 -7.68
C PHE A 74 2.23 -7.99 -6.25
N ASP A 75 3.20 -8.63 -5.60
CA ASP A 75 3.62 -8.31 -4.24
C ASP A 75 4.84 -7.41 -4.27
N PHE A 76 4.84 -6.37 -3.45
CA PHE A 76 6.01 -5.54 -3.25
C PHE A 76 6.03 -4.96 -1.84
N ARG A 77 7.21 -4.56 -1.39
CA ARG A 77 7.40 -3.87 -0.13
C ARG A 77 7.48 -2.38 -0.38
N ALA A 78 6.50 -1.62 0.11
CA ALA A 78 6.46 -0.17 0.00
C ALA A 78 7.51 0.54 0.89
N GLY A 79 8.23 -0.22 1.72
CA GLY A 79 9.30 0.24 2.58
C GLY A 79 8.97 0.10 4.07
N SER A 80 9.82 0.69 4.93
CA SER A 80 9.45 0.88 6.33
C SER A 80 8.33 1.93 6.43
N TYR A 81 7.60 1.96 7.54
CA TYR A 81 6.59 3.01 7.78
C TYR A 81 7.17 4.43 7.63
N THR A 82 8.38 4.66 8.14
CA THR A 82 9.08 5.95 7.95
C THR A 82 9.41 6.21 6.48
N GLY A 83 9.88 5.18 5.76
CA GLY A 83 10.20 5.29 4.33
C GLY A 83 8.98 5.57 3.49
N TYR A 84 7.86 4.89 3.75
CA TYR A 84 6.60 5.14 3.06
C TYR A 84 6.04 6.54 3.37
N ASN A 85 6.12 7.01 4.62
CA ASN A 85 5.73 8.37 4.98
C ASN A 85 6.60 9.43 4.30
N TYR A 86 7.91 9.21 4.21
CA TYR A 86 8.81 10.07 3.44
C TYR A 86 8.40 10.08 1.95
N TRP A 87 8.17 8.92 1.36
CA TRP A 87 7.77 8.79 -0.03
C TRP A 87 6.46 9.51 -0.34
N ARG A 88 5.43 9.39 0.54
CA ARG A 88 4.15 10.11 0.39
C ARG A 88 4.34 11.62 0.41
N ASN A 89 5.21 12.13 1.29
CA ASN A 89 5.52 13.57 1.34
C ASN A 89 6.20 14.05 0.05
N GLU A 90 7.15 13.29 -0.50
CA GLU A 90 7.77 13.62 -1.79
C GLU A 90 6.78 13.48 -2.97
N LEU A 91 5.84 12.53 -2.90
CA LEU A 91 4.76 12.41 -3.88
C LEU A 91 3.83 13.63 -3.85
N ALA A 92 3.46 14.11 -2.66
CA ALA A 92 2.67 15.32 -2.49
C ALA A 92 3.41 16.56 -3.04
N LYS A 93 4.70 16.68 -2.77
CA LYS A 93 5.55 17.73 -3.34
C LYS A 93 5.59 17.66 -4.86
N LEU A 94 5.76 16.47 -5.45
CA LEU A 94 5.73 16.25 -6.89
C LEU A 94 4.39 16.68 -7.50
N ALA A 95 3.29 16.42 -6.81
CA ALA A 95 1.93 16.77 -7.20
C ALA A 95 1.62 18.28 -7.08
N GLY A 96 2.51 19.07 -6.46
CA GLY A 96 2.38 20.51 -6.34
C GLY A 96 1.63 21.01 -5.12
N TYR A 97 1.44 20.17 -4.11
CA TYR A 97 0.86 20.60 -2.83
C TYR A 97 1.78 21.59 -2.11
N GLU A 98 1.17 22.53 -1.41
CA GLU A 98 1.92 23.51 -0.58
C GLU A 98 2.26 22.89 0.79
N GLN A 99 3.40 23.31 1.35
CA GLN A 99 3.75 22.90 2.71
C GLN A 99 2.79 23.51 3.73
N THR A 100 2.25 22.65 4.59
CA THR A 100 1.39 23.07 5.70
C THR A 100 1.92 22.54 7.03
N PRO A 101 1.61 23.22 8.16
CA PRO A 101 2.04 22.75 9.47
C PRO A 101 1.45 21.38 9.81
N TYR A 102 2.31 20.48 10.27
CA TYR A 102 1.97 19.18 10.82
C TYR A 102 2.51 19.07 12.24
N LYS A 103 1.68 18.68 13.19
CA LYS A 103 2.11 18.42 14.56
C LYS A 103 2.45 16.93 14.68
N SER A 104 3.73 16.62 14.80
CA SER A 104 4.22 15.26 14.95
C SER A 104 3.86 14.66 16.32
N PHE A 105 4.01 13.33 16.44
CA PHE A 105 3.67 12.61 17.67
C PHE A 105 4.45 13.08 18.90
N ASN A 106 5.69 13.54 18.74
CA ASN A 106 6.51 14.11 19.80
C ASN A 106 6.12 15.55 20.18
N GLY A 107 5.11 16.12 19.51
CA GLY A 107 4.59 17.46 19.75
C GLY A 107 5.28 18.59 19.00
N GLU A 108 6.32 18.30 18.21
CA GLU A 108 6.98 19.26 17.34
C GLU A 108 6.13 19.61 16.13
N THR A 109 6.24 20.84 15.65
CA THR A 109 5.57 21.29 14.43
C THR A 109 6.58 21.33 13.30
N GLU A 110 6.31 20.61 12.23
CA GLU A 110 7.09 20.63 10.99
C GLU A 110 6.22 21.03 9.80
N LEU A 111 6.86 21.52 8.73
CA LEU A 111 6.18 21.82 7.47
C LEU A 111 6.27 20.62 6.54
N ARG A 112 5.12 20.12 6.06
CA ARG A 112 5.04 18.96 5.19
C ARG A 112 4.09 19.21 4.02
N TYR A 113 4.38 18.60 2.87
CA TYR A 113 3.51 18.67 1.68
C TYR A 113 2.29 17.77 1.80
N ASP A 114 2.45 16.55 2.34
CA ASP A 114 1.34 15.60 2.56
C ASP A 114 0.35 16.09 3.62
N ALA A 115 0.75 16.99 4.50
CA ALA A 115 -0.14 17.61 5.48
C ALA A 115 -1.25 18.46 4.85
N ALA A 116 -1.06 19.00 3.65
CA ALA A 116 -2.13 19.68 2.90
C ALA A 116 -3.30 18.71 2.62
N VAL A 117 -2.97 17.48 2.22
CA VAL A 117 -3.96 16.44 1.95
C VAL A 117 -4.67 16.01 3.23
N TRP A 118 -3.94 15.80 4.33
CA TRP A 118 -4.52 15.48 5.64
C TRP A 118 -5.41 16.58 6.20
N ASN A 119 -5.19 17.83 5.78
CA ASN A 119 -6.03 18.97 6.09
C ASN A 119 -7.23 19.12 5.13
N GLY A 120 -7.43 18.15 4.22
CA GLY A 120 -8.60 18.05 3.36
C GLY A 120 -8.42 18.59 1.93
N GLU A 121 -7.20 19.00 1.53
CA GLU A 121 -6.94 19.38 0.15
C GLU A 121 -6.99 18.14 -0.76
N LYS A 122 -7.65 18.28 -1.91
CA LYS A 122 -7.84 17.20 -2.88
C LYS A 122 -7.25 17.61 -4.22
N GLY A 123 -6.16 16.95 -4.60
CA GLY A 123 -5.48 17.11 -5.87
C GLY A 123 -5.00 15.74 -6.38
N ALA A 124 -3.96 15.70 -7.21
CA ALA A 124 -3.41 14.43 -7.68
C ALA A 124 -2.90 13.57 -6.52
N PHE A 125 -3.12 12.26 -6.60
CA PHE A 125 -2.72 11.26 -5.60
C PHE A 125 -3.33 11.39 -4.20
N TRP A 126 -4.27 12.31 -3.96
CA TRP A 126 -4.79 12.55 -2.61
C TRP A 126 -5.34 11.27 -1.95
N GLU A 127 -5.96 10.39 -2.73
CA GLU A 127 -6.54 9.14 -2.23
C GLU A 127 -5.48 8.13 -1.75
N LEU A 128 -4.26 8.21 -2.28
CA LEU A 128 -3.13 7.41 -1.82
C LEU A 128 -2.34 8.10 -0.70
N ILE A 129 -2.15 9.42 -0.81
CA ILE A 129 -1.45 10.21 0.22
C ILE A 129 -2.20 10.16 1.56
N ASP A 130 -3.54 10.28 1.51
CA ASP A 130 -4.43 10.14 2.65
C ASP A 130 -5.00 8.73 2.74
N PHE A 131 -4.12 7.74 2.86
CA PHE A 131 -4.49 6.34 3.06
C PHE A 131 -3.67 5.72 4.18
N SER A 132 -4.13 4.52 4.64
CA SER A 132 -3.45 3.76 5.68
C SER A 132 -1.97 3.50 5.36
N ASP A 133 -1.13 3.48 6.37
CA ASP A 133 0.24 3.00 6.31
C ASP A 133 0.41 1.62 6.97
N ALA A 134 -0.70 0.97 7.32
CA ALA A 134 -0.77 -0.36 7.89
C ALA A 134 -1.67 -1.26 7.03
N GLU A 135 -2.94 -1.36 7.36
CA GLU A 135 -3.89 -2.26 6.69
C GLU A 135 -4.95 -1.47 5.90
N GLY A 136 -5.42 -2.04 4.81
CA GLY A 136 -6.50 -1.44 4.05
C GLY A 136 -6.65 -2.00 2.64
N VAL A 137 -7.74 -1.63 1.97
CA VAL A 137 -8.02 -2.05 0.59
C VAL A 137 -8.44 -0.87 -0.26
N ILE A 138 -7.81 -0.73 -1.42
CA ILE A 138 -8.20 0.25 -2.44
C ILE A 138 -8.86 -0.52 -3.60
N GLY A 139 -10.08 -0.11 -3.96
CA GLY A 139 -10.86 -0.71 -5.04
C GLY A 139 -10.61 -0.10 -6.43
N PRO A 140 -11.14 -0.75 -7.48
CA PRO A 140 -10.81 -0.42 -8.87
C PRO A 140 -11.26 0.97 -9.31
N VAL A 141 -12.30 1.53 -8.72
CA VAL A 141 -12.77 2.87 -9.08
C VAL A 141 -11.77 3.93 -8.65
N VAL A 142 -11.24 3.82 -7.43
CA VAL A 142 -10.18 4.70 -6.93
C VAL A 142 -8.89 4.47 -7.71
N CYS A 143 -8.52 3.21 -7.93
CA CYS A 143 -7.30 2.87 -8.67
C CYS A 143 -7.28 3.49 -10.08
N LYS A 144 -8.40 3.52 -10.78
CA LYS A 144 -8.51 4.17 -12.11
C LYS A 144 -8.20 5.67 -12.06
N ARG A 145 -8.54 6.36 -10.96
CA ARG A 145 -8.21 7.79 -10.78
C ARG A 145 -6.73 7.98 -10.47
N VAL A 146 -6.24 7.28 -9.46
CA VAL A 146 -4.84 7.40 -9.02
C VAL A 146 -3.86 6.92 -10.11
N TYR A 147 -4.22 5.90 -10.90
CA TYR A 147 -3.38 5.47 -12.03
C TYR A 147 -3.25 6.55 -13.11
N LYS A 148 -4.29 7.36 -13.36
CA LYS A 148 -4.19 8.52 -14.27
C LYS A 148 -3.19 9.55 -13.73
N ASP A 149 -3.16 9.77 -12.43
CA ASP A 149 -2.19 10.67 -11.82
C ASP A 149 -0.76 10.12 -12.02
N PHE A 150 -0.54 8.82 -11.82
CA PHE A 150 0.75 8.18 -12.10
C PHE A 150 1.20 8.40 -13.55
N LEU A 151 0.32 8.20 -14.52
CA LEU A 151 0.65 8.44 -15.92
C LEU A 151 0.96 9.91 -16.22
N GLN A 152 0.22 10.83 -15.61
CA GLN A 152 0.41 12.28 -15.79
C GLN A 152 1.76 12.76 -15.25
N TYR A 153 2.21 12.23 -14.12
CA TYR A 153 3.42 12.68 -13.43
C TYR A 153 4.67 11.83 -13.72
N GLU A 154 4.57 10.75 -14.49
CA GLU A 154 5.67 9.81 -14.76
C GLU A 154 6.94 10.49 -15.30
N ALA A 155 6.78 11.39 -16.27
CA ALA A 155 7.91 12.09 -16.88
C ALA A 155 8.68 13.01 -15.91
N VAL A 156 8.00 13.51 -14.87
CA VAL A 156 8.62 14.32 -13.81
C VAL A 156 9.21 13.41 -12.74
N ALA A 157 8.47 12.38 -12.33
CA ALA A 157 8.90 11.40 -11.33
C ALA A 157 10.19 10.67 -11.75
N SER A 158 10.31 10.31 -13.04
CA SER A 158 11.51 9.64 -13.58
C SER A 158 12.79 10.46 -13.47
N LYS A 159 12.69 11.79 -13.31
CA LYS A 159 13.82 12.72 -13.16
C LYS A 159 14.09 13.07 -11.70
N HIS A 160 13.35 12.52 -10.77
CA HIS A 160 13.58 12.77 -9.35
C HIS A 160 14.99 12.32 -8.94
N SER A 161 15.69 13.10 -8.13
CA SER A 161 17.09 12.82 -7.75
C SER A 161 17.23 11.58 -6.87
N ASP A 162 16.23 11.29 -6.03
CA ASP A 162 16.22 10.14 -5.13
C ASP A 162 15.82 8.85 -5.89
N GLU A 163 16.71 7.86 -5.88
CA GLU A 163 16.49 6.56 -6.52
C GLU A 163 15.40 5.75 -5.80
N TYR A 164 15.34 5.82 -4.47
CA TYR A 164 14.29 5.15 -3.70
C TYR A 164 12.91 5.66 -4.11
N PHE A 165 12.76 6.99 -4.25
CA PHE A 165 11.51 7.57 -4.72
C PHE A 165 11.12 7.05 -6.11
N ARG A 166 12.06 7.04 -7.07
CA ARG A 166 11.80 6.58 -8.45
C ARG A 166 11.40 5.11 -8.50
N THR A 167 12.12 4.25 -7.77
CA THR A 167 11.81 2.81 -7.73
C THR A 167 10.44 2.55 -7.12
N SER A 168 10.15 3.15 -5.98
CA SER A 168 8.83 3.05 -5.33
C SER A 168 7.72 3.60 -6.22
N TYR A 169 7.96 4.69 -6.95
CA TYR A 169 6.99 5.26 -7.90
C TYR A 169 6.61 4.24 -8.97
N GLN A 170 7.56 3.50 -9.53
CA GLN A 170 7.29 2.47 -10.55
C GLN A 170 6.53 1.27 -9.96
N ASP A 171 6.88 0.82 -8.76
CA ASP A 171 6.16 -0.28 -8.10
C ASP A 171 4.70 0.11 -7.82
N TRP A 172 4.47 1.29 -7.29
CA TRP A 172 3.14 1.83 -7.05
C TRP A 172 2.35 2.03 -8.36
N MET A 173 2.97 2.60 -9.39
CA MET A 173 2.34 2.78 -10.70
C MET A 173 1.92 1.44 -11.30
N ARG A 174 2.76 0.39 -11.19
CA ARG A 174 2.42 -0.97 -11.60
C ARG A 174 1.23 -1.51 -10.80
N ALA A 175 1.25 -1.37 -9.48
CA ALA A 175 0.18 -1.82 -8.60
C ALA A 175 -1.16 -1.15 -8.96
N PHE A 176 -1.15 0.17 -9.16
CA PHE A 176 -2.35 0.91 -9.56
C PHE A 176 -2.82 0.58 -10.97
N SER A 177 -1.92 0.25 -11.91
CA SER A 177 -2.27 -0.25 -13.24
C SER A 177 -3.04 -1.57 -13.18
N MET A 178 -2.56 -2.53 -12.36
CA MET A 178 -3.22 -3.82 -12.16
C MET A 178 -4.59 -3.65 -11.48
N CYS A 179 -4.64 -2.87 -10.42
CA CYS A 179 -5.89 -2.59 -9.72
C CYS A 179 -6.91 -1.86 -10.62
N ALA A 180 -6.48 -0.92 -11.46
CA ALA A 180 -7.35 -0.23 -12.41
C ALA A 180 -7.97 -1.16 -13.46
N ASN A 181 -7.40 -2.34 -13.67
CA ASN A 181 -7.93 -3.41 -14.51
C ASN A 181 -8.86 -4.34 -13.70
N ASP A 182 -9.91 -3.75 -13.11
CA ASP A 182 -10.92 -4.39 -12.29
C ASP A 182 -10.32 -5.24 -11.14
N GLY A 183 -9.32 -4.66 -10.47
CA GLY A 183 -8.54 -5.29 -9.42
C GLY A 183 -8.74 -4.68 -8.03
N ALA A 184 -7.75 -4.90 -7.16
CA ALA A 184 -7.64 -4.28 -5.83
C ALA A 184 -6.18 -4.11 -5.43
N ILE A 185 -5.90 -3.19 -4.51
CA ILE A 185 -4.64 -3.13 -3.77
C ILE A 185 -4.94 -3.41 -2.31
N VAL A 186 -4.21 -4.35 -1.72
CA VAL A 186 -4.31 -4.73 -0.31
C VAL A 186 -3.02 -4.35 0.41
N PHE A 187 -3.15 -3.64 1.50
CA PHE A 187 -2.09 -3.25 2.42
C PHE A 187 -2.10 -4.22 3.61
N HIS A 188 -0.92 -4.72 4.01
CA HIS A 188 -0.74 -5.74 5.06
C HIS A 188 0.05 -5.24 6.25
#